data_3c3ac36010b1cdff406d31eea76b5275
#
_entry.id   3c3ac36010b1cdff406d31eea76b5275
#
_cell.length_a   1.000
_cell.length_b   1.000
_cell.length_c   1.000
_cell.angle_alpha   90.00
_cell.angle_beta   90.00
_cell.angle_gamma   90.00
#
_symmetry.space_group_name_H-M   'P 1'
#
loop_
_entity.id
_entity.type
_entity.pdbx_description
1 polymer ?
#
loop_
_entity_poly.entity_id
_entity_poly.type
_entity_poly.pdbx_seq_one_letter_code
_entity_poly.pdbx_strand_id
1 'polypeptide(L)'
;FPKGAKTIYFSAPDKSGSWSIYSTTKLNESLWSAPQLLNESITSMGNDIFPYLSADGKSLYFSSNGHFGMGGYDLYVSRWSDEIGDWDTPQNLGFPFSSPADDFLYYDTPDGKYTIFASNRSTGRDSVNVYAIEYENLALKKTISQEEAANIALLNLPDNNQYDDGVEESDKADNS
;
A
#
# COMPACT_ATOMS: atom_id res chain seq x y z
N PHE A 1 0.87 -19.27 -8.85
CA PHE A 1 2.00 -18.33 -8.95
C PHE A 1 1.92 -17.60 -10.29
N PRO A 2 2.31 -16.33 -10.37
CA PRO A 2 2.33 -15.59 -11.62
C PRO A 2 3.19 -16.33 -12.66
N LYS A 3 2.67 -16.52 -13.88
CA LYS A 3 3.44 -17.12 -14.97
C LYS A 3 4.69 -16.29 -15.23
N GLY A 4 5.86 -16.91 -15.16
CA GLY A 4 7.14 -16.26 -15.41
C GLY A 4 7.85 -15.69 -14.17
N ALA A 5 7.26 -15.76 -12.98
CA ALA A 5 7.94 -15.32 -11.76
C ALA A 5 9.23 -16.13 -11.54
N LYS A 6 10.34 -15.42 -11.34
CA LYS A 6 11.65 -16.01 -11.00
C LYS A 6 11.87 -16.06 -9.49
N THR A 7 11.31 -15.12 -8.76
CA THR A 7 11.37 -15.03 -7.30
C THR A 7 9.96 -14.75 -6.78
N ILE A 8 9.63 -15.32 -5.64
CA ILE A 8 8.36 -15.12 -4.93
C ILE A 8 8.71 -14.64 -3.54
N TYR A 9 8.03 -13.59 -3.10
CA TYR A 9 8.08 -13.10 -1.74
C TYR A 9 6.78 -13.51 -1.03
N PHE A 10 6.89 -13.91 0.22
CA PHE A 10 5.75 -14.32 1.04
C PHE A 10 6.06 -14.12 2.52
N SER A 11 5.04 -13.96 3.32
CA SER A 11 5.18 -13.90 4.77
C SER A 11 4.87 -15.25 5.41
N ALA A 12 5.67 -15.61 6.41
CA ALA A 12 5.51 -16.83 7.20
C ALA A 12 5.97 -16.59 8.65
N PRO A 13 5.44 -17.36 9.63
CA PRO A 13 5.91 -17.25 10.99
C PRO A 13 7.36 -17.77 11.10
N ASP A 14 8.17 -17.03 11.84
CA ASP A 14 9.51 -17.43 12.23
C ASP A 14 9.46 -18.36 13.47
N LYS A 15 10.65 -18.66 14.04
CA LYS A 15 10.74 -19.51 15.23
C LYS A 15 10.19 -18.88 16.50
N SER A 16 10.04 -17.56 16.55
CA SER A 16 9.48 -16.82 17.67
C SER A 16 7.95 -16.74 17.59
N GLY A 17 7.36 -17.06 16.42
CA GLY A 17 5.96 -16.91 16.10
C GLY A 17 5.62 -15.55 15.47
N SER A 18 6.59 -14.64 15.33
CA SER A 18 6.43 -13.40 14.56
C SER A 18 6.45 -13.70 13.07
N TRP A 19 5.69 -12.93 12.29
CA TRP A 19 5.66 -13.07 10.84
C TRP A 19 6.77 -12.26 10.21
N SER A 20 7.54 -12.90 9.34
CA SER A 20 8.62 -12.27 8.59
C SER A 20 8.48 -12.55 7.09
N ILE A 21 9.15 -11.75 6.27
CA ILE A 21 9.13 -11.90 4.82
C ILE A 21 10.28 -12.80 4.37
N TYR A 22 9.92 -13.78 3.57
CA TYR A 22 10.83 -14.73 2.95
C TYR A 22 10.77 -14.60 1.44
N SER A 23 11.85 -15.02 0.79
CA SER A 23 11.90 -15.21 -0.65
C SER A 23 12.20 -16.66 -1.00
N THR A 24 11.72 -17.09 -2.18
CA THR A 24 12.13 -18.33 -2.82
C THR A 24 12.36 -18.07 -4.30
N THR A 25 13.39 -18.66 -4.85
CA THR A 25 13.80 -18.46 -6.25
C THR A 25 13.58 -19.73 -7.05
N LYS A 26 13.07 -19.59 -8.26
CA LYS A 26 12.83 -20.68 -9.17
C LYS A 26 14.17 -21.23 -9.70
N LEU A 27 14.46 -22.49 -9.41
CA LEU A 27 15.67 -23.18 -9.86
C LEU A 27 15.49 -23.83 -11.23
N ASN A 28 14.31 -24.38 -11.48
CA ASN A 28 13.87 -24.91 -12.78
C ASN A 28 12.34 -24.95 -12.86
N GLU A 29 11.76 -25.58 -13.87
CA GLU A 29 10.30 -25.52 -14.10
C GLU A 29 9.45 -26.06 -12.93
N SER A 30 9.98 -26.99 -12.15
CA SER A 30 9.25 -27.67 -11.06
C SER A 30 9.89 -27.50 -9.68
N LEU A 31 11.06 -26.85 -9.58
CA LEU A 31 11.81 -26.76 -8.33
C LEU A 31 12.07 -25.31 -7.95
N TRP A 32 11.83 -25.02 -6.68
CA TRP A 32 12.12 -23.75 -6.03
C TRP A 32 13.19 -23.93 -4.95
N SER A 33 13.96 -22.90 -4.66
CA SER A 33 14.94 -22.92 -3.57
C SER A 33 14.23 -23.08 -2.20
N ALA A 34 15.00 -23.48 -1.19
CA ALA A 34 14.52 -23.32 0.19
C ALA A 34 14.21 -21.84 0.45
N PRO A 35 13.15 -21.54 1.25
CA PRO A 35 12.86 -20.19 1.67
C PRO A 35 14.05 -19.53 2.36
N GLN A 36 14.31 -18.27 2.01
CA GLN A 36 15.34 -17.44 2.63
C GLN A 36 14.67 -16.24 3.28
N LEU A 37 14.98 -16.00 4.57
CA LEU A 37 14.57 -14.80 5.28
C LEU A 37 15.23 -13.59 4.61
N LEU A 38 14.49 -12.49 4.44
CA LEU A 38 15.07 -11.25 3.92
C LEU A 38 16.03 -10.64 4.95
N ASN A 39 16.80 -9.65 4.50
CA ASN A 39 17.83 -9.01 5.31
C ASN A 39 17.27 -8.30 6.55
N GLU A 40 18.15 -7.91 7.47
CA GLU A 40 17.81 -7.28 8.74
C GLU A 40 17.15 -5.91 8.57
N SER A 41 17.33 -5.24 7.43
CA SER A 41 16.65 -3.97 7.16
C SER A 41 15.16 -4.16 6.92
N ILE A 42 14.77 -5.27 6.29
CA ILE A 42 13.36 -5.62 6.03
C ILE A 42 12.73 -6.29 7.24
N THR A 43 13.48 -7.20 7.89
CA THR A 43 12.97 -8.00 9.01
C THR A 43 12.93 -7.15 10.27
N SER A 44 11.73 -6.88 10.78
CA SER A 44 11.53 -6.13 12.01
C SER A 44 11.43 -7.03 13.27
N MET A 45 11.29 -6.43 14.43
CA MET A 45 10.98 -7.16 15.67
C MET A 45 9.48 -7.49 15.82
N GLY A 46 8.63 -6.94 14.95
CA GLY A 46 7.20 -7.19 14.92
C GLY A 46 6.81 -8.18 13.82
N ASN A 47 5.68 -7.95 13.22
CA ASN A 47 5.20 -8.74 12.09
C ASN A 47 5.36 -7.95 10.79
N ASP A 48 5.98 -8.59 9.81
CA ASP A 48 6.15 -8.08 8.46
C ASP A 48 5.36 -8.97 7.51
N ILE A 49 4.27 -8.43 6.92
CA ILE A 49 3.26 -9.20 6.21
C ILE A 49 2.89 -8.58 4.87
N PHE A 50 2.22 -9.37 4.02
CA PHE A 50 1.66 -8.95 2.74
C PHE A 50 2.69 -8.32 1.77
N PRO A 51 3.82 -9.00 1.47
CA PRO A 51 4.78 -8.47 0.53
C PRO A 51 4.19 -8.41 -0.89
N TYR A 52 4.42 -7.29 -1.55
CA TYR A 52 4.08 -7.05 -2.95
C TYR A 52 5.29 -6.50 -3.70
N LEU A 53 5.72 -7.19 -4.75
CA LEU A 53 6.81 -6.74 -5.61
C LEU A 53 6.24 -5.93 -6.77
N SER A 54 6.79 -4.73 -7.00
CA SER A 54 6.42 -3.91 -8.16
C SER A 54 6.66 -4.64 -9.48
N ALA A 55 5.95 -4.23 -10.53
CA ALA A 55 6.04 -4.87 -11.85
C ALA A 55 7.45 -4.82 -12.47
N ASP A 56 8.24 -3.79 -12.14
CA ASP A 56 9.63 -3.65 -12.57
C ASP A 56 10.63 -4.46 -11.72
N GLY A 57 10.14 -5.08 -10.62
CA GLY A 57 10.95 -5.88 -9.71
C GLY A 57 11.90 -5.09 -8.80
N LYS A 58 11.76 -3.74 -8.72
CA LYS A 58 12.70 -2.86 -8.02
C LYS A 58 12.17 -2.28 -6.71
N SER A 59 10.90 -2.48 -6.42
CA SER A 59 10.28 -2.00 -5.17
C SER A 59 9.49 -3.13 -4.51
N LEU A 60 9.80 -3.37 -3.24
CA LEU A 60 9.10 -4.33 -2.38
C LEU A 60 8.25 -3.55 -1.38
N TYR A 61 6.95 -3.67 -1.50
CA TYR A 61 5.98 -3.10 -0.57
C TYR A 61 5.55 -4.16 0.44
N PHE A 62 5.28 -3.75 1.67
CA PHE A 62 4.80 -4.66 2.70
C PHE A 62 4.16 -3.89 3.85
N SER A 63 3.45 -4.59 4.72
CA SER A 63 2.88 -4.03 5.95
C SER A 63 3.70 -4.49 7.14
N SER A 64 3.99 -3.59 8.07
CA SER A 64 4.74 -3.92 9.29
C SER A 64 4.22 -3.17 10.50
N ASN A 65 4.25 -3.83 11.67
CA ASN A 65 4.04 -3.20 12.97
C ASN A 65 5.31 -3.19 13.83
N GLY A 66 6.46 -3.52 13.26
CA GLY A 66 7.73 -3.55 13.97
C GLY A 66 8.71 -2.47 13.54
N HIS A 67 8.51 -1.84 12.37
CA HIS A 67 9.24 -0.64 11.96
C HIS A 67 8.63 0.62 12.55
N PHE A 68 9.42 1.71 12.57
CA PHE A 68 8.91 3.00 13.06
C PHE A 68 7.82 3.54 12.13
N GLY A 69 6.62 3.75 12.67
CA GLY A 69 5.42 4.09 11.91
C GLY A 69 4.49 5.08 12.62
N MET A 70 3.28 5.22 12.07
CA MET A 70 2.24 6.15 12.54
C MET A 70 1.18 5.46 13.39
N GLY A 71 0.99 4.15 13.20
CA GLY A 71 -0.09 3.38 13.82
C GLY A 71 0.32 2.00 14.28
N GLY A 72 -0.58 1.03 14.11
CA GLY A 72 -0.31 -0.38 14.33
C GLY A 72 0.48 -0.95 13.16
N TYR A 73 -0.20 -1.49 12.16
CA TYR A 73 0.44 -1.82 10.90
C TYR A 73 0.48 -0.60 9.98
N ASP A 74 1.63 -0.31 9.44
CA ASP A 74 1.83 0.71 8.41
C ASP A 74 2.37 0.10 7.13
N LEU A 75 2.21 0.81 6.01
CA LEU A 75 2.71 0.41 4.70
C LEU A 75 4.11 0.99 4.46
N TYR A 76 5.01 0.11 4.03
CA TYR A 76 6.41 0.42 3.75
C TYR A 76 6.79 0.06 2.33
N VAL A 77 7.81 0.72 1.82
CA VAL A 77 8.49 0.38 0.57
C VAL A 77 9.99 0.28 0.81
N SER A 78 10.60 -0.80 0.33
CA SER A 78 12.04 -0.93 0.18
C SER A 78 12.41 -1.01 -1.29
N ARG A 79 13.55 -0.44 -1.66
CA ARG A 79 14.06 -0.46 -3.03
C ARG A 79 15.21 -1.42 -3.16
N TRP A 80 15.27 -2.11 -4.31
CA TRP A 80 16.43 -2.93 -4.64
C TRP A 80 17.62 -2.02 -4.94
N SER A 81 18.72 -2.26 -4.28
CA SER A 81 20.00 -1.56 -4.50
C SER A 81 20.96 -2.47 -5.25
N ASP A 82 21.30 -2.07 -6.46
CA ASP A 82 22.30 -2.79 -7.26
C ASP A 82 23.71 -2.67 -6.64
N GLU A 83 23.95 -1.64 -5.82
CA GLU A 83 25.24 -1.41 -5.14
C GLU A 83 25.52 -2.46 -4.06
N ILE A 84 24.50 -2.74 -3.22
CA ILE A 84 24.63 -3.73 -2.15
C ILE A 84 24.14 -5.12 -2.56
N GLY A 85 23.45 -5.23 -3.70
CA GLY A 85 22.85 -6.49 -4.18
C GLY A 85 21.71 -7.01 -3.30
N ASP A 86 21.00 -6.12 -2.60
CA ASP A 86 19.92 -6.45 -1.66
C ASP A 86 18.92 -5.29 -1.51
N TRP A 87 17.92 -5.48 -0.67
CA TRP A 87 16.90 -4.49 -0.34
C TRP A 87 17.45 -3.42 0.63
N ASP A 88 17.20 -2.16 0.29
CA ASP A 88 17.53 -1.01 1.15
C ASP A 88 16.62 -0.93 2.39
N THR A 89 16.98 -0.04 3.32
CA THR A 89 16.16 0.27 4.49
C THR A 89 14.76 0.74 4.07
N PRO A 90 13.70 0.12 4.60
CA PRO A 90 12.33 0.48 4.25
C PRO A 90 11.98 1.89 4.66
N GLN A 91 11.16 2.53 3.84
CA GLN A 91 10.58 3.83 4.10
C GLN A 91 9.07 3.69 4.30
N ASN A 92 8.53 4.30 5.35
CA ASN A 92 7.08 4.40 5.54
C ASN A 92 6.50 5.21 4.39
N LEU A 93 5.42 4.73 3.77
CA LEU A 93 4.77 5.42 2.65
C LEU A 93 4.09 6.72 3.07
N GLY A 94 3.79 6.88 4.36
CA GLY A 94 3.10 8.05 4.88
C GLY A 94 1.65 8.17 4.39
N PHE A 95 1.06 9.32 4.68
CA PHE A 95 -0.30 9.60 4.22
C PHE A 95 -0.35 9.69 2.67
N PRO A 96 -1.37 9.13 2.01
CA PRO A 96 -2.60 8.55 2.57
C PRO A 96 -2.52 7.05 2.88
N PHE A 97 -1.41 6.38 2.60
CA PHE A 97 -1.26 4.93 2.72
C PHE A 97 -1.13 4.48 4.17
N SER A 98 -0.32 5.17 4.97
CA SER A 98 -0.16 4.91 6.40
C SER A 98 -0.95 5.92 7.23
N SER A 99 -1.50 5.49 8.36
CA SER A 99 -2.34 6.27 9.27
C SER A 99 -2.15 5.81 10.73
N PRO A 100 -2.75 6.47 11.73
CA PRO A 100 -2.75 5.97 13.11
C PRO A 100 -3.50 4.65 13.34
N ALA A 101 -4.14 4.10 12.33
CA ALA A 101 -4.83 2.80 12.33
C ALA A 101 -3.93 1.69 11.81
N ASP A 102 -4.51 0.52 11.50
CA ASP A 102 -3.80 -0.56 10.82
C ASP A 102 -4.01 -0.45 9.30
N ASP A 103 -2.92 -0.40 8.56
CA ASP A 103 -2.93 -0.26 7.10
C ASP A 103 -2.22 -1.46 6.46
N PHE A 104 -2.88 -2.08 5.46
CA PHE A 104 -2.49 -3.35 4.88
C PHE A 104 -2.59 -3.38 3.36
N LEU A 105 -1.95 -4.39 2.75
CA LEU A 105 -2.16 -4.77 1.36
C LEU A 105 -1.91 -3.63 0.37
N TYR A 106 -0.69 -3.45 -0.03
CA TYR A 106 -0.37 -2.54 -1.14
C TYR A 106 -0.44 -3.29 -2.46
N TYR A 107 -1.13 -2.73 -3.45
CA TYR A 107 -1.21 -3.30 -4.79
C TYR A 107 -1.40 -2.20 -5.84
N ASP A 108 -0.49 -2.13 -6.81
CA ASP A 108 -0.66 -1.30 -8.00
C ASP A 108 -1.36 -2.07 -9.10
N THR A 109 -2.38 -1.46 -9.72
CA THR A 109 -3.02 -2.08 -10.89
C THR A 109 -2.04 -2.16 -12.06
N PRO A 110 -2.14 -3.18 -12.93
CA PRO A 110 -1.18 -3.39 -14.02
C PRO A 110 -1.11 -2.23 -15.03
N ASP A 111 -2.17 -1.43 -15.13
CA ASP A 111 -2.22 -0.23 -15.97
C ASP A 111 -1.63 1.01 -15.26
N GLY A 112 -1.21 0.89 -14.00
CA GLY A 112 -0.66 1.98 -13.19
C GLY A 112 -1.66 3.08 -12.84
N LYS A 113 -2.96 2.83 -13.06
CA LYS A 113 -4.01 3.83 -12.84
C LYS A 113 -4.41 3.96 -11.38
N TYR A 114 -4.41 2.85 -10.66
CA TYR A 114 -4.83 2.79 -9.27
C TYR A 114 -3.80 2.11 -8.39
N THR A 115 -3.64 2.63 -7.17
CA THR A 115 -3.07 1.89 -6.05
C THR A 115 -4.20 1.51 -5.10
N ILE A 116 -4.24 0.23 -4.74
CA ILE A 116 -5.23 -0.35 -3.83
C ILE A 116 -4.55 -0.69 -2.51
N PHE A 117 -5.18 -0.36 -1.39
CA PHE A 117 -4.74 -0.77 -0.06
C PHE A 117 -5.94 -0.99 0.86
N ALA A 118 -5.73 -1.66 1.99
CA ALA A 118 -6.76 -1.89 2.99
C ALA A 118 -6.43 -1.16 4.30
N SER A 119 -7.44 -0.68 5.01
CA SER A 119 -7.25 0.01 6.29
C SER A 119 -8.48 -0.12 7.19
N ASN A 120 -8.26 -0.17 8.50
CA ASN A 120 -9.33 -0.11 9.49
C ASN A 120 -9.59 1.30 10.04
N ARG A 121 -9.01 2.33 9.41
CA ARG A 121 -9.11 3.75 9.86
C ARG A 121 -10.52 4.29 10.01
N SER A 122 -11.50 3.68 9.34
CA SER A 122 -12.91 4.10 9.36
C SER A 122 -13.86 3.03 9.90
N THR A 123 -13.35 1.85 10.31
CA THR A 123 -14.20 0.70 10.64
C THR A 123 -13.97 0.13 12.04
N GLY A 124 -12.85 0.43 12.69
CA GLY A 124 -12.45 -0.23 13.93
C GLY A 124 -11.75 -1.59 13.71
N ARG A 125 -11.42 -2.29 14.79
CA ARG A 125 -10.46 -3.41 14.79
C ARG A 125 -10.89 -4.67 14.03
N ASP A 126 -12.18 -4.89 13.87
CA ASP A 126 -12.71 -6.19 13.39
C ASP A 126 -13.01 -6.20 11.88
N SER A 127 -12.77 -5.09 11.18
CA SER A 127 -13.01 -4.99 9.75
C SER A 127 -12.11 -3.96 9.10
N VAL A 128 -11.90 -4.10 7.79
CA VAL A 128 -11.11 -3.19 6.99
C VAL A 128 -11.91 -2.73 5.78
N ASN A 129 -11.72 -1.48 5.39
CA ASN A 129 -12.15 -0.97 4.10
C ASN A 129 -11.02 -1.12 3.10
N VAL A 130 -11.38 -1.36 1.84
CA VAL A 130 -10.44 -1.32 0.72
C VAL A 130 -10.57 0.04 0.06
N TYR A 131 -9.42 0.71 -0.08
CA TYR A 131 -9.30 2.03 -0.69
C TYR A 131 -8.62 1.89 -2.05
N ALA A 132 -9.04 2.70 -3.01
CA ALA A 132 -8.37 2.84 -4.30
C ALA A 132 -8.00 4.30 -4.50
N ILE A 133 -6.72 4.56 -4.76
CA ILE A 133 -6.23 5.89 -5.14
C ILE A 133 -6.04 5.90 -6.64
N GLU A 134 -6.73 6.81 -7.31
CA GLU A 134 -6.55 7.04 -8.74
C GLU A 134 -5.45 8.08 -8.98
N TYR A 135 -4.52 7.75 -9.86
CA TYR A 135 -3.50 8.68 -10.30
C TYR A 135 -3.94 9.34 -11.61
N GLU A 136 -4.08 10.65 -11.59
CA GLU A 136 -4.26 11.42 -12.82
C GLU A 136 -2.94 11.50 -13.58
N ASN A 137 -2.97 11.14 -14.85
CA ASN A 137 -1.80 11.18 -15.74
C ASN A 137 -1.30 12.60 -16.07
N LEU A 138 -2.03 13.61 -15.64
CA LEU A 138 -1.69 15.03 -15.82
C LEU A 138 -1.52 15.67 -14.44
N ALA A 139 -0.33 16.18 -14.17
CA ALA A 139 -0.13 17.07 -13.04
C ALA A 139 -0.96 18.33 -13.26
N LEU A 140 -2.10 18.43 -12.59
CA LEU A 140 -2.92 19.64 -12.59
C LEU A 140 -2.13 20.73 -11.85
N LYS A 141 -1.57 21.67 -12.62
CA LYS A 141 -0.99 22.88 -12.04
C LYS A 141 -2.12 23.79 -11.58
N LYS A 142 -2.57 23.59 -10.34
CA LYS A 142 -3.56 24.48 -9.73
C LYS A 142 -2.85 25.71 -9.20
N THR A 143 -3.23 26.89 -9.67
CA THR A 143 -2.84 28.16 -9.04
C THR A 143 -3.75 28.36 -7.84
N ILE A 144 -3.17 28.37 -6.64
CA ILE A 144 -3.88 28.64 -5.39
C ILE A 144 -3.59 30.09 -4.95
N SER A 145 -4.58 30.75 -4.35
CA SER A 145 -4.41 32.06 -3.74
C SER A 145 -3.54 31.96 -2.47
N GLN A 146 -3.04 33.10 -1.99
CA GLN A 146 -2.31 33.14 -0.72
C GLN A 146 -3.19 32.69 0.46
N GLU A 147 -4.49 32.98 0.42
CA GLU A 147 -5.46 32.56 1.42
C GLU A 147 -5.68 31.07 1.42
N GLU A 148 -5.85 30.44 0.24
CA GLU A 148 -5.94 28.97 0.11
C GLU A 148 -4.66 28.29 0.59
N ALA A 149 -3.48 28.83 0.24
CA ALA A 149 -2.21 28.30 0.71
C ALA A 149 -2.08 28.38 2.24
N ALA A 150 -2.52 29.49 2.85
CA ALA A 150 -2.53 29.64 4.31
C ALA A 150 -3.50 28.65 4.98
N ASN A 151 -4.70 28.46 4.42
CA ASN A 151 -5.68 27.49 4.93
C ASN A 151 -5.17 26.06 4.85
N ILE A 152 -4.50 25.68 3.75
CA ILE A 152 -3.86 24.36 3.62
C ILE A 152 -2.74 24.21 4.65
N ALA A 153 -1.89 25.21 4.83
CA ALA A 153 -0.80 25.17 5.80
C ALA A 153 -1.27 25.08 7.26
N LEU A 154 -2.44 25.65 7.55
CA LEU A 154 -3.08 25.60 8.87
C LEU A 154 -4.02 24.39 9.04
N LEU A 155 -4.12 23.51 8.04
CA LEU A 155 -5.08 22.40 7.99
C LEU A 155 -6.56 22.83 8.13
N ASN A 156 -6.87 24.08 7.84
CA ASN A 156 -8.23 24.61 7.77
C ASN A 156 -8.84 24.31 6.41
N LEU A 157 -9.02 23.02 6.09
CA LEU A 157 -9.65 22.61 4.84
C LEU A 157 -11.15 22.81 4.95
N PRO A 158 -11.84 23.35 3.91
CA PRO A 158 -13.29 23.39 3.91
C PRO A 158 -13.87 21.97 3.97
N ASP A 159 -14.92 21.79 4.78
CA ASP A 159 -15.68 20.53 4.83
C ASP A 159 -16.25 20.23 3.45
N ASN A 160 -15.62 19.36 2.69
CA ASN A 160 -16.08 18.89 1.40
C ASN A 160 -17.15 17.78 1.56
N ASN A 161 -18.11 17.95 2.43
CA ASN A 161 -19.27 17.07 2.60
C ASN A 161 -20.45 17.46 1.70
N GLN A 162 -20.19 17.92 0.47
CA GLN A 162 -21.19 17.98 -0.60
C GLN A 162 -20.85 16.96 -1.67
N TYR A 163 -21.08 15.69 -1.37
CA TYR A 163 -21.42 14.76 -2.44
C TYR A 163 -22.84 15.10 -2.84
N ASP A 164 -22.98 15.73 -3.99
CA ASP A 164 -24.24 15.91 -4.68
C ASP A 164 -24.71 14.52 -5.16
N ASP A 165 -25.57 13.89 -4.37
CA ASP A 165 -26.27 12.67 -4.74
C ASP A 165 -27.34 13.04 -5.80
N GLY A 166 -26.85 13.38 -6.99
CA GLY A 166 -27.66 13.57 -8.18
C GLY A 166 -28.32 12.26 -8.62
N VAL A 167 -29.27 11.78 -7.83
CA VAL A 167 -30.24 10.79 -8.29
C VAL A 167 -31.33 11.57 -9.02
N GLU A 168 -31.20 11.69 -10.34
CA GLU A 168 -32.31 12.06 -11.21
C GLU A 168 -33.44 11.02 -11.09
N GLU A 169 -34.49 11.40 -10.39
CA GLU A 169 -35.79 10.72 -10.50
C GLU A 169 -36.34 10.96 -11.91
N SER A 170 -36.16 10.01 -12.80
CA SER A 170 -36.84 10.01 -14.10
C SER A 170 -38.27 9.53 -13.96
N ASP A 171 -39.17 10.48 -14.13
CA ASP A 171 -40.49 10.41 -14.76
C ASP A 171 -41.34 9.15 -14.62
N LYS A 172 -42.35 9.28 -13.80
CA LYS A 172 -43.61 8.57 -14.03
C LYS A 172 -44.38 9.31 -15.12
N ALA A 173 -44.33 8.80 -16.34
CA ALA A 173 -45.28 9.16 -17.37
C ALA A 173 -46.67 8.63 -17.00
N ASP A 174 -47.56 9.56 -16.88
CA ASP A 174 -49.00 9.46 -16.82
C ASP A 174 -49.57 8.68 -18.03
N ASN A 175 -50.44 7.75 -17.81
CA ASN A 175 -51.32 7.19 -18.81
C ASN A 175 -52.75 7.34 -18.39
N SER A 176 -53.41 8.27 -19.04
CA SER A 176 -54.87 8.32 -19.23
C SER A 176 -55.30 7.35 -20.27
#